data_e355037440d176b94975a93955b30d16
#
_entry.id   e355037440d176b94975a93955b30d16
#
_cell.length_a   1.000
_cell.length_b   1.000
_cell.length_c   1.000
_cell.angle_alpha   90.00
_cell.angle_beta   90.00
_cell.angle_gamma   90.00
#
_symmetry.space_group_name_H-M   'P 1'
#
loop_
_entity.id
_entity.type
_entity.pdbx_description
1 polymer ?
#
loop_
_entity_poly.entity_id
_entity_poly.type
_entity_poly.pdbx_seq_one_letter_code
_entity_poly.pdbx_strand_id
1 'polypeptide(L)'
;GCTSVNGMIYMRGQAADYDGWRQMGNAGWGWDDVLPYFLKSEDHHAGGTALHGAGGEWKVSRQRLKWDILLAVQEGAKEFGIMPRPDFNDGDNEGSGFFEVNQKGGIRWNTAKGFLKPALKRPNLRLVTHALTESLILDGKRVAGVRYRQGGRLHEAHADAEVLLAAGAINSPKLMELSGIGRPDVLKGLGI
;
A
#
# COMPACT_ATOMS: atom_id res chain seq x y z
N GLY A 1 5.94 -4.52 -6.95
CA GLY A 1 5.08 -3.39 -6.64
C GLY A 1 5.87 -2.11 -6.43
N CYS A 2 5.18 -1.00 -6.20
CA CYS A 2 5.81 0.33 -6.10
C CYS A 2 6.84 0.43 -4.96
N THR A 3 6.72 -0.36 -3.91
CA THR A 3 7.69 -0.39 -2.80
C THR A 3 9.12 -0.73 -3.22
N SER A 4 9.31 -1.28 -4.41
CA SER A 4 10.64 -1.55 -4.98
C SER A 4 11.28 -0.31 -5.61
N VAL A 5 10.51 0.73 -5.93
CA VAL A 5 10.95 1.91 -6.70
C VAL A 5 10.55 3.25 -6.09
N ASN A 6 9.66 3.29 -5.09
CA ASN A 6 9.21 4.51 -4.42
C ASN A 6 10.32 5.17 -3.57
N GLY A 7 10.05 6.35 -3.00
CA GLY A 7 10.97 7.08 -2.12
C GLY A 7 11.16 6.47 -0.72
N MET A 8 10.55 5.31 -0.43
CA MET A 8 10.59 4.62 0.88
C MET A 8 9.93 5.37 2.04
N ILE A 9 9.36 6.52 1.83
CA ILE A 9 8.69 7.28 2.89
C ILE A 9 7.58 6.42 3.50
N TYR A 10 7.60 6.32 4.84
CA TYR A 10 6.55 5.69 5.62
C TYR A 10 5.69 6.77 6.26
N MET A 11 4.52 6.96 5.71
CA MET A 11 3.54 7.93 6.19
C MET A 11 2.14 7.34 6.03
N ARG A 12 1.33 7.45 7.07
CA ARG A 12 -0.08 7.04 7.08
C ARG A 12 -0.96 8.26 6.78
N GLY A 13 -2.20 8.02 6.38
CA GLY A 13 -3.24 9.03 6.46
C GLY A 13 -3.54 9.41 7.91
N GLN A 14 -4.14 10.55 8.11
CA GLN A 14 -4.67 10.97 9.42
C GLN A 14 -5.97 10.23 9.75
N ALA A 15 -6.37 10.24 11.00
CA ALA A 15 -7.63 9.64 11.44
C ALA A 15 -8.83 10.15 10.62
N ALA A 16 -8.85 11.44 10.31
CA ALA A 16 -9.91 12.08 9.52
C ALA A 16 -10.03 11.50 8.09
N ASP A 17 -8.93 11.06 7.47
CA ASP A 17 -8.96 10.47 6.13
C ASP A 17 -9.75 9.15 6.14
N TYR A 18 -9.46 8.28 7.10
CA TYR A 18 -10.15 6.98 7.25
C TYR A 18 -11.59 7.13 7.74
N ASP A 19 -11.81 8.03 8.70
CA ASP A 19 -13.15 8.34 9.16
C ASP A 19 -14.02 8.95 8.06
N GLY A 20 -13.42 9.74 7.16
CA GLY A 20 -14.07 10.20 5.94
C GLY A 20 -14.50 9.04 5.04
N TRP A 21 -13.67 8.00 4.87
CA TRP A 21 -14.06 6.80 4.13
C TRP A 21 -15.23 6.07 4.78
N ARG A 22 -15.22 5.91 6.10
CA ARG A 22 -16.33 5.33 6.84
C ARG A 22 -17.62 6.12 6.64
N GLN A 23 -17.56 7.45 6.70
CA GLN A 23 -18.71 8.35 6.48
C GLN A 23 -19.28 8.24 5.07
N MET A 24 -18.44 7.95 4.06
CA MET A 24 -18.87 7.69 2.69
C MET A 24 -19.52 6.30 2.50
N GLY A 25 -19.75 5.55 3.56
CA GLY A 25 -20.41 4.25 3.53
C GLY A 25 -19.48 3.03 3.56
N ASN A 26 -18.18 3.24 3.71
CA ASN A 26 -17.22 2.13 3.82
C ASN A 26 -17.07 1.69 5.29
N ALA A 27 -18.05 0.97 5.81
CA ALA A 27 -18.01 0.43 7.17
C ALA A 27 -16.76 -0.46 7.37
N GLY A 28 -16.12 -0.35 8.53
CA GLY A 28 -14.87 -1.08 8.82
C GLY A 28 -13.60 -0.41 8.29
N TRP A 29 -13.67 0.82 7.75
CA TRP A 29 -12.54 1.59 7.24
C TRP A 29 -12.26 2.87 8.03
N GLY A 30 -12.88 3.06 9.20
CA GLY A 30 -12.55 4.17 10.10
C GLY A 30 -11.19 3.97 10.77
N TRP A 31 -10.67 5.03 11.38
CA TRP A 31 -9.35 5.00 12.01
C TRP A 31 -9.19 3.85 13.00
N ASP A 32 -10.17 3.68 13.89
CA ASP A 32 -10.14 2.61 14.90
C ASP A 32 -10.18 1.20 14.29
N ASP A 33 -10.76 1.07 13.08
CA ASP A 33 -10.82 -0.19 12.36
C ASP A 33 -9.47 -0.54 11.70
N VAL A 34 -8.77 0.46 11.14
CA VAL A 34 -7.54 0.25 10.34
C VAL A 34 -6.25 0.30 11.17
N LEU A 35 -6.21 1.08 12.25
CA LEU A 35 -5.03 1.22 13.11
C LEU A 35 -4.47 -0.12 13.60
N PRO A 36 -5.28 -1.09 14.05
CA PRO A 36 -4.77 -2.40 14.48
C PRO A 36 -3.96 -3.13 13.40
N TYR A 37 -4.30 -2.93 12.12
CA TYR A 37 -3.58 -3.55 10.99
C TYR A 37 -2.27 -2.83 10.69
N PHE A 38 -2.21 -1.52 10.87
CA PHE A 38 -0.95 -0.78 10.82
C PHE A 38 -0.01 -1.26 11.92
N LEU A 39 -0.47 -1.31 13.17
CA LEU A 39 0.31 -1.78 14.31
C LEU A 39 0.79 -3.22 14.13
N LYS A 40 -0.09 -4.10 13.64
CA LYS A 40 0.23 -5.51 13.39
C LYS A 40 1.34 -5.69 12.37
N SER A 41 1.35 -4.88 11.31
CA SER A 41 2.34 -5.02 10.22
C SER A 41 3.67 -4.34 10.51
N GLU A 42 3.69 -3.32 11.35
CA GLU A 42 4.83 -2.46 11.60
C GLU A 42 5.86 -3.07 12.55
N ASP A 43 7.13 -2.81 12.27
CA ASP A 43 8.23 -2.95 13.21
C ASP A 43 9.01 -1.63 13.25
N HIS A 44 8.56 -0.76 14.14
CA HIS A 44 9.10 0.58 14.29
C HIS A 44 10.42 0.56 15.06
N HIS A 45 11.40 1.36 14.64
CA HIS A 45 12.77 1.37 15.21
C HIS A 45 12.83 1.77 16.69
N ALA A 46 11.84 2.54 17.17
CA ALA A 46 11.76 2.96 18.57
C ALA A 46 10.90 2.04 19.44
N GLY A 47 10.36 0.96 18.86
CA GLY A 47 9.45 0.03 19.55
C GLY A 47 7.98 0.39 19.43
N GLY A 48 7.14 -0.37 20.13
CA GLY A 48 5.68 -0.23 20.09
C GLY A 48 5.19 0.90 21.01
N THR A 49 4.15 1.61 20.54
CA THR A 49 3.37 2.61 21.28
C THR A 49 1.89 2.44 20.98
N ALA A 50 1.03 3.35 21.42
CA ALA A 50 -0.38 3.36 21.02
C ALA A 50 -0.56 3.57 19.50
N LEU A 51 0.41 4.18 18.83
CA LEU A 51 0.35 4.52 17.40
C LEU A 51 1.43 3.82 16.55
N HIS A 52 2.36 3.09 17.16
CA HIS A 52 3.41 2.34 16.47
C HIS A 52 3.44 0.88 16.87
N GLY A 53 3.64 0.01 15.89
CA GLY A 53 3.80 -1.42 16.08
C GLY A 53 5.25 -1.83 16.30
N ALA A 54 5.44 -3.00 16.91
CA ALA A 54 6.75 -3.63 17.05
C ALA A 54 6.67 -5.11 16.65
N GLY A 55 7.75 -5.62 16.05
CA GLY A 55 7.87 -7.03 15.69
C GLY A 55 7.17 -7.45 14.39
N GLY A 56 6.49 -6.53 13.71
CA GLY A 56 5.87 -6.82 12.42
C GLY A 56 6.90 -6.98 11.27
N GLU A 57 6.38 -7.35 10.10
CA GLU A 57 7.19 -7.60 8.91
C GLU A 57 7.66 -6.31 8.21
N TRP A 58 6.97 -5.19 8.44
CA TRP A 58 7.18 -3.91 7.78
C TRP A 58 8.11 -3.02 8.58
N LYS A 59 9.41 -3.04 8.22
CA LYS A 59 10.44 -2.30 8.96
C LYS A 59 10.38 -0.82 8.66
N VAL A 60 10.33 -0.02 9.72
CA VAL A 60 10.34 1.44 9.70
C VAL A 60 11.56 1.94 10.49
N SER A 61 12.34 2.82 9.90
CA SER A 61 13.54 3.37 10.52
C SER A 61 13.71 4.84 10.15
N ARG A 62 14.49 5.55 10.97
CA ARG A 62 14.92 6.90 10.61
C ARG A 62 15.83 6.85 9.39
N GLN A 63 15.70 7.84 8.52
CA GLN A 63 16.62 8.01 7.42
C GLN A 63 18.02 8.33 7.94
N ARG A 64 19.05 7.86 7.22
CA ARG A 64 20.45 8.06 7.62
C ARG A 64 21.06 9.32 7.04
N LEU A 65 20.55 9.76 5.89
CA LEU A 65 21.06 10.93 5.19
C LEU A 65 20.51 12.19 5.82
N LYS A 66 21.39 13.06 6.28
CA LYS A 66 21.08 14.39 6.79
C LYS A 66 21.98 15.39 6.08
N TRP A 67 21.38 16.42 5.52
CA TRP A 67 22.11 17.52 4.87
C TRP A 67 21.87 18.79 5.67
N ASP A 68 22.91 19.59 5.83
CA ASP A 68 22.85 20.83 6.60
C ASP A 68 21.80 21.80 6.04
N ILE A 69 21.62 21.81 4.71
CA ILE A 69 20.58 22.63 4.07
C ILE A 69 19.18 22.26 4.54
N LEU A 70 18.90 20.96 4.81
CA LEU A 70 17.59 20.55 5.29
C LEU A 70 17.37 20.95 6.75
N LEU A 71 18.44 20.96 7.55
CA LEU A 71 18.39 21.47 8.93
C LEU A 71 18.13 22.98 8.92
N ALA A 72 18.82 23.73 8.05
CA ALA A 72 18.57 25.16 7.88
C ALA A 72 17.14 25.47 7.43
N VAL A 73 16.58 24.65 6.54
CA VAL A 73 15.16 24.76 6.12
C VAL A 73 14.22 24.54 7.31
N GLN A 74 14.49 23.57 8.18
CA GLN A 74 13.68 23.33 9.38
C GLN A 74 13.73 24.51 10.36
N GLU A 75 14.91 25.10 10.59
CA GLU A 75 15.04 26.28 11.43
C GLU A 75 14.30 27.49 10.82
N GLY A 76 14.44 27.71 9.52
CA GLY A 76 13.68 28.75 8.82
C GLY A 76 12.15 28.52 8.90
N ALA A 77 11.71 27.28 8.75
CA ALA A 77 10.28 26.93 8.88
C ALA A 77 9.74 27.29 10.29
N LYS A 78 10.53 27.03 11.32
CA LYS A 78 10.19 27.37 12.71
C LYS A 78 10.00 28.90 12.91
N GLU A 79 10.82 29.72 12.25
CA GLU A 79 10.67 31.18 12.28
C GLU A 79 9.33 31.64 11.69
N PHE A 80 8.76 30.88 10.76
CA PHE A 80 7.41 31.09 10.19
C PHE A 80 6.29 30.40 10.97
N GLY A 81 6.58 29.86 12.17
CA GLY A 81 5.58 29.20 13.01
C GLY A 81 5.31 27.74 12.64
N ILE A 82 6.04 27.15 11.69
CA ILE A 82 5.93 25.73 11.34
C ILE A 82 6.80 24.93 12.29
N MET A 83 6.16 24.29 13.25
CA MET A 83 6.88 23.59 14.35
C MET A 83 7.60 22.33 13.86
N PRO A 84 8.75 22.00 14.47
CA PRO A 84 9.41 20.73 14.19
C PRO A 84 8.52 19.53 14.53
N ARG A 85 8.46 18.57 13.61
CA ARG A 85 7.74 17.32 13.80
C ARG A 85 8.72 16.14 13.68
N PRO A 86 9.03 15.44 14.78
CA PRO A 86 9.96 14.31 14.76
C PRO A 86 9.35 13.04 14.17
N ASP A 87 8.02 12.96 14.17
CA ASP A 87 7.24 11.82 13.70
C ASP A 87 5.91 12.32 13.10
N PHE A 88 5.64 11.92 11.86
CA PHE A 88 4.40 12.28 11.16
C PHE A 88 3.27 11.24 11.34
N ASN A 89 3.53 10.16 12.09
CA ASN A 89 2.57 9.10 12.36
C ASN A 89 2.13 9.05 13.83
N ASP A 90 2.44 10.09 14.60
CA ASP A 90 2.09 10.19 16.03
C ASP A 90 0.68 10.77 16.30
N GLY A 91 -0.14 10.86 15.26
CA GLY A 91 -1.52 11.39 15.33
C GLY A 91 -1.69 12.81 14.83
N ASP A 92 -0.60 13.54 14.60
CA ASP A 92 -0.57 14.86 14.00
C ASP A 92 0.58 14.95 13.00
N ASN A 93 0.29 15.28 11.75
CA ASN A 93 1.30 15.39 10.70
C ASN A 93 1.56 16.83 10.23
N GLU A 94 1.10 17.83 10.99
CA GLU A 94 1.38 19.23 10.69
C GLU A 94 2.74 19.61 11.29
N GLY A 95 3.62 20.15 10.45
CA GLY A 95 4.94 20.59 10.88
C GLY A 95 6.03 20.33 9.84
N SER A 96 7.29 20.49 10.26
CA SER A 96 8.47 20.20 9.44
C SER A 96 9.34 19.14 10.09
N GLY A 97 9.81 18.16 9.30
CA GLY A 97 10.59 17.07 9.84
C GLY A 97 11.19 16.16 8.76
N PHE A 98 11.96 15.19 9.22
CA PHE A 98 12.47 14.13 8.35
C PHE A 98 11.51 12.95 8.39
N PHE A 99 11.07 12.51 7.22
CA PHE A 99 10.25 11.31 7.13
C PHE A 99 11.01 10.07 7.60
N GLU A 100 10.30 9.20 8.27
CA GLU A 100 10.74 7.84 8.47
C GLU A 100 10.60 7.02 7.18
N VAL A 101 11.38 5.96 7.07
CA VAL A 101 11.55 5.24 5.81
C VAL A 101 11.50 3.73 6.00
N ASN A 102 11.01 3.04 4.97
CA ASN A 102 11.01 1.58 4.92
C ASN A 102 12.40 1.04 4.59
N GLN A 103 13.22 0.94 5.61
CA GLN A 103 14.59 0.41 5.54
C GLN A 103 14.88 -0.53 6.71
N LYS A 104 15.82 -1.45 6.47
CA LYS A 104 16.47 -2.24 7.51
C LYS A 104 17.98 -2.24 7.25
N GLY A 105 18.75 -1.73 8.21
CA GLY A 105 20.21 -1.64 8.07
C GLY A 105 20.68 -0.77 6.88
N GLY A 106 19.91 0.27 6.49
CA GLY A 106 20.20 1.13 5.34
C GLY A 106 19.81 0.54 3.97
N ILE A 107 19.21 -0.63 3.94
CA ILE A 107 18.75 -1.29 2.72
C ILE A 107 17.23 -1.17 2.63
N ARG A 108 16.72 -0.79 1.45
CA ARG A 108 15.29 -0.75 1.15
C ARG A 108 14.58 -2.02 1.63
N TRP A 109 13.53 -1.83 2.40
CA TRP A 109 12.66 -2.90 2.88
C TRP A 109 11.34 -2.84 2.14
N ASN A 110 11.23 -3.57 1.03
CA ASN A 110 10.04 -3.64 0.20
C ASN A 110 9.12 -4.79 0.61
N THR A 111 7.89 -4.81 0.10
CA THR A 111 6.89 -5.85 0.39
C THR A 111 7.36 -7.26 0.01
N ALA A 112 8.22 -7.39 -1.00
CA ALA A 112 8.80 -8.68 -1.34
C ALA A 112 9.70 -9.22 -0.22
N LYS A 113 10.47 -8.35 0.44
CA LYS A 113 11.33 -8.75 1.57
C LYS A 113 10.53 -9.00 2.85
N GLY A 114 9.58 -8.09 3.14
CA GLY A 114 8.79 -8.18 4.37
C GLY A 114 7.79 -9.33 4.36
N PHE A 115 7.05 -9.48 3.28
CA PHE A 115 5.90 -10.38 3.24
C PHE A 115 6.07 -11.55 2.27
N LEU A 116 6.46 -11.30 1.01
CA LEU A 116 6.46 -12.35 -0.01
C LEU A 116 7.49 -13.43 0.26
N LYS A 117 8.77 -13.06 0.49
CA LYS A 117 9.84 -14.04 0.70
C LYS A 117 9.57 -15.00 1.86
N PRO A 118 9.11 -14.55 3.04
CA PRO A 118 8.70 -15.45 4.11
C PRO A 118 7.52 -16.34 3.70
N ALA A 119 6.52 -15.79 2.99
CA ALA A 119 5.33 -16.52 2.58
C ALA A 119 5.59 -17.59 1.51
N LEU A 120 6.60 -17.41 0.66
CA LEU A 120 6.99 -18.41 -0.37
C LEU A 120 7.43 -19.76 0.21
N LYS A 121 7.73 -19.82 1.50
CA LYS A 121 8.01 -21.08 2.20
C LYS A 121 6.76 -21.91 2.49
N ARG A 122 5.57 -21.33 2.31
CA ARG A 122 4.30 -22.00 2.58
C ARG A 122 3.90 -22.86 1.37
N PRO A 123 3.48 -24.11 1.56
CA PRO A 123 3.13 -25.00 0.45
C PRO A 123 1.85 -24.57 -0.29
N ASN A 124 1.02 -23.73 0.34
CA ASN A 124 -0.23 -23.23 -0.21
C ASN A 124 -0.09 -21.90 -0.98
N LEU A 125 1.13 -21.37 -1.17
CA LEU A 125 1.38 -20.17 -1.96
C LEU A 125 2.09 -20.50 -3.26
N ARG A 126 1.48 -20.12 -4.39
CA ARG A 126 2.10 -20.20 -5.71
C ARG A 126 2.32 -18.79 -6.26
N LEU A 127 3.55 -18.45 -6.59
CA LEU A 127 3.91 -17.21 -7.28
C LEU A 127 4.05 -17.47 -8.78
N VAL A 128 3.31 -16.74 -9.60
CA VAL A 128 3.44 -16.74 -11.06
C VAL A 128 3.92 -15.35 -11.49
N THR A 129 5.11 -15.29 -12.09
CA THR A 129 5.73 -14.05 -12.58
C THR A 129 5.67 -13.98 -14.10
N HIS A 130 5.94 -12.78 -14.66
CA HIS A 130 5.84 -12.54 -16.11
C HIS A 130 4.47 -12.90 -16.67
N ALA A 131 3.43 -12.76 -15.84
CA ALA A 131 2.03 -13.03 -16.15
C ALA A 131 1.30 -11.70 -16.28
N LEU A 132 0.86 -11.37 -17.49
CA LEU A 132 0.04 -10.20 -17.76
C LEU A 132 -1.43 -10.60 -17.62
N THR A 133 -2.10 -10.13 -16.59
CA THR A 133 -3.55 -10.32 -16.44
C THR A 133 -4.28 -9.47 -17.47
N GLU A 134 -5.13 -10.10 -18.29
CA GLU A 134 -5.86 -9.46 -19.38
C GLU A 134 -7.31 -9.19 -19.02
N SER A 135 -7.95 -10.08 -18.26
CA SER A 135 -9.34 -9.92 -17.83
C SER A 135 -9.67 -10.75 -16.59
N LEU A 136 -10.77 -10.43 -15.96
CA LEU A 136 -11.43 -11.25 -14.94
C LEU A 136 -12.30 -12.32 -15.62
N ILE A 137 -12.48 -13.45 -14.96
CA ILE A 137 -13.47 -14.47 -15.33
C ILE A 137 -14.69 -14.23 -14.45
N LEU A 138 -15.82 -13.95 -15.08
CA LEU A 138 -17.08 -13.69 -14.37
C LEU A 138 -18.00 -14.90 -14.49
N ASP A 139 -18.64 -15.25 -13.37
CA ASP A 139 -19.77 -16.17 -13.28
C ASP A 139 -20.97 -15.39 -12.72
N GLY A 140 -21.81 -14.89 -13.62
CA GLY A 140 -22.84 -13.91 -13.29
C GLY A 140 -22.21 -12.64 -12.70
N LYS A 141 -22.48 -12.35 -11.42
CA LYS A 141 -21.91 -11.21 -10.68
C LYS A 141 -20.69 -11.56 -9.82
N ARG A 142 -20.28 -12.82 -9.82
CA ARG A 142 -19.13 -13.29 -9.05
C ARG A 142 -17.88 -13.28 -9.92
N VAL A 143 -16.77 -12.78 -9.39
CA VAL A 143 -15.45 -12.95 -10.02
C VAL A 143 -14.94 -14.34 -9.65
N ALA A 144 -14.85 -15.23 -10.63
CA ALA A 144 -14.49 -16.63 -10.49
C ALA A 144 -12.99 -16.92 -10.80
N GLY A 145 -12.27 -15.93 -11.32
CA GLY A 145 -10.86 -16.13 -11.66
C GLY A 145 -10.28 -15.00 -12.51
N VAL A 146 -9.15 -15.28 -13.11
CA VAL A 146 -8.44 -14.34 -14.01
C VAL A 146 -7.92 -15.05 -15.25
N ARG A 147 -7.89 -14.33 -16.39
CA ARG A 147 -7.15 -14.72 -17.59
C ARG A 147 -5.86 -13.93 -17.64
N TYR A 148 -4.77 -14.63 -17.89
CA TYR A 148 -3.46 -14.01 -17.98
C TYR A 148 -2.62 -14.62 -19.09
N ARG A 149 -1.72 -13.82 -19.66
CA ARG A 149 -0.77 -14.26 -20.68
C ARG A 149 0.62 -14.44 -20.07
N GLN A 150 1.20 -15.60 -20.33
CA GLN A 150 2.57 -15.92 -19.94
C GLN A 150 3.27 -16.63 -21.10
N GLY A 151 4.46 -16.20 -21.49
CA GLY A 151 5.20 -16.80 -22.60
C GLY A 151 4.43 -16.83 -23.93
N GLY A 152 3.61 -15.81 -24.20
CA GLY A 152 2.76 -15.72 -25.39
C GLY A 152 1.47 -16.55 -25.34
N ARG A 153 1.29 -17.40 -24.33
CA ARG A 153 0.11 -18.28 -24.19
C ARG A 153 -0.89 -17.71 -23.19
N LEU A 154 -2.16 -17.92 -23.49
CA LEU A 154 -3.26 -17.57 -22.58
C LEU A 154 -3.46 -18.70 -21.56
N HIS A 155 -3.64 -18.32 -20.32
CA HIS A 155 -3.89 -19.22 -19.18
C HIS A 155 -5.07 -18.68 -18.37
N GLU A 156 -5.72 -19.57 -17.63
CA GLU A 156 -6.74 -19.24 -16.66
C GLU A 156 -6.33 -19.71 -15.28
N ALA A 157 -6.68 -18.92 -14.27
CA ALA A 157 -6.59 -19.31 -12.87
C ALA A 157 -7.94 -19.05 -12.21
N HIS A 158 -8.51 -20.08 -11.63
CA HIS A 158 -9.81 -20.02 -10.96
C HIS A 158 -9.65 -19.85 -9.45
N ALA A 159 -10.60 -19.17 -8.82
CA ALA A 159 -10.66 -18.91 -7.40
C ALA A 159 -11.94 -19.48 -6.80
N ASP A 160 -11.81 -20.35 -5.80
CA ASP A 160 -12.94 -20.92 -5.08
C ASP A 160 -13.58 -19.88 -4.13
N ALA A 161 -12.76 -19.04 -3.50
CA ALA A 161 -13.21 -18.01 -2.57
C ALA A 161 -13.33 -16.64 -3.26
N GLU A 162 -12.21 -15.97 -3.54
CA GLU A 162 -12.20 -14.58 -4.03
C GLU A 162 -10.98 -14.26 -4.88
N VAL A 163 -11.04 -13.16 -5.62
CA VAL A 163 -9.94 -12.58 -6.38
C VAL A 163 -9.61 -11.20 -5.82
N LEU A 164 -8.37 -11.00 -5.39
CA LEU A 164 -7.88 -9.72 -4.87
C LEU A 164 -7.18 -8.93 -5.97
N LEU A 165 -7.74 -7.78 -6.35
CA LEU A 165 -7.13 -6.86 -7.30
C LEU A 165 -6.19 -5.90 -6.57
N ALA A 166 -4.89 -6.07 -6.77
CA ALA A 166 -3.84 -5.23 -6.19
C ALA A 166 -2.86 -4.72 -7.26
N ALA A 167 -3.38 -4.41 -8.46
CA ALA A 167 -2.58 -4.00 -9.61
C ALA A 167 -2.23 -2.49 -9.62
N GLY A 168 -2.65 -1.75 -8.60
CA GLY A 168 -2.42 -0.31 -8.43
C GLY A 168 -3.59 0.53 -8.94
N ALA A 169 -3.52 1.84 -8.68
CA ALA A 169 -4.61 2.79 -8.92
C ALA A 169 -5.02 2.93 -10.40
N ILE A 170 -4.13 2.59 -11.33
CA ILE A 170 -4.41 2.63 -12.78
C ILE A 170 -4.84 1.26 -13.30
N ASN A 171 -4.06 0.21 -12.98
CA ASN A 171 -4.30 -1.09 -13.61
C ASN A 171 -5.46 -1.86 -12.99
N SER A 172 -5.80 -1.68 -11.71
CA SER A 172 -6.98 -2.34 -11.14
C SER A 172 -8.29 -1.85 -11.75
N PRO A 173 -8.57 -0.53 -11.86
CA PRO A 173 -9.74 -0.02 -12.59
C PRO A 173 -9.73 -0.43 -14.07
N LYS A 174 -8.59 -0.30 -14.75
CA LYS A 174 -8.45 -0.74 -16.15
C LYS A 174 -8.85 -2.21 -16.32
N LEU A 175 -8.39 -3.10 -15.44
CA LEU A 175 -8.72 -4.51 -15.51
C LEU A 175 -10.21 -4.77 -15.27
N MET A 176 -10.83 -4.02 -14.37
CA MET A 176 -12.27 -4.07 -14.16
C MET A 176 -13.03 -3.64 -15.43
N GLU A 177 -12.68 -2.51 -16.03
CA GLU A 177 -13.31 -2.01 -17.25
C GLU A 177 -13.14 -3.00 -18.41
N LEU A 178 -11.95 -3.52 -18.65
CA LEU A 178 -11.69 -4.56 -19.66
C LEU A 178 -12.49 -5.85 -19.43
N SER A 179 -13.02 -6.03 -18.23
CA SER A 179 -13.83 -7.18 -17.84
C SER A 179 -15.33 -6.87 -17.77
N GLY A 180 -15.75 -5.69 -18.26
CA GLY A 180 -17.15 -5.28 -18.28
C GLY A 180 -17.66 -4.71 -16.96
N ILE A 181 -16.76 -4.36 -16.02
CA ILE A 181 -17.10 -3.76 -14.71
C ILE A 181 -16.72 -2.29 -14.72
N GLY A 182 -17.69 -1.40 -14.88
CA GLY A 182 -17.45 0.05 -14.95
C GLY A 182 -18.71 0.82 -15.33
N ARG A 183 -18.52 2.07 -15.73
CA ARG A 183 -19.62 2.92 -16.19
C ARG A 183 -20.19 2.41 -17.52
N PRO A 184 -21.52 2.13 -17.61
CA PRO A 184 -22.10 1.52 -18.81
C PRO A 184 -21.95 2.36 -20.08
N ASP A 185 -22.00 3.69 -19.97
CA ASP A 185 -21.82 4.62 -21.09
C ASP A 185 -20.41 4.56 -21.67
N VAL A 186 -19.39 4.47 -20.80
CA VAL A 186 -17.98 4.33 -21.20
C VAL A 186 -17.73 2.97 -21.84
N LEU A 187 -18.17 1.88 -21.20
CA LEU A 187 -17.96 0.51 -21.68
C LEU A 187 -18.61 0.29 -23.05
N LYS A 188 -19.87 0.72 -23.23
CA LYS A 188 -20.55 0.65 -24.52
C LYS A 188 -19.85 1.45 -25.62
N GLY A 189 -19.31 2.62 -25.29
CA GLY A 189 -18.52 3.43 -26.22
C GLY A 189 -17.22 2.76 -26.68
N LEU A 190 -16.70 1.83 -25.88
CA LEU A 190 -15.48 1.04 -26.17
C LEU A 190 -15.78 -0.34 -26.76
N GLY A 191 -17.04 -0.70 -26.94
CA GLY A 191 -17.44 -2.00 -27.44
C GLY A 191 -17.29 -3.15 -26.43
N ILE A 192 -17.32 -2.83 -25.13
CA ILE A 192 -17.24 -3.77 -24.01
C ILE A 192 -18.63 -4.00 -23.41
#